data_22aace0479c7e85e232b656ced5d9ba8
#
_entry.id   22aace0479c7e85e232b656ced5d9ba8
#
_cell.length_a   1.000
_cell.length_b   1.000
_cell.length_c   1.000
_cell.angle_alpha   90.00
_cell.angle_beta   90.00
_cell.angle_gamma   90.00
#
_symmetry.space_group_name_H-M   'P 1'
#
loop_
_entity.id
_entity.type
_entity.pdbx_description
1 polymer ?
#
loop_
_entity_poly.entity_id
_entity_poly.type
_entity_poly.pdbx_seq_one_letter_code
_entity_poly.pdbx_strand_id
1 'polypeptide(L)'
;LPMAWNSGLFPTQLVGSYVKPQWLADHSRVYGKEGTWWNLADDVLESGIDDAVRLAVYDQNMAGMTYATDGECRRQTFSGHFYQLGGIDQENPWEFTNFQNDVMDYLKMKIKK
;
A
#
# COMPACT_ATOMS: atom_id res chain seq x y z
N LEU A 1 -7.12 -0.10 24.46
CA LEU A 1 -6.74 1.30 24.71
C LEU A 1 -7.83 2.19 24.15
N PRO A 2 -8.47 3.01 24.98
CA PRO A 2 -9.43 3.96 24.46
C PRO A 2 -8.65 4.91 23.54
N MET A 3 -8.93 4.88 22.26
CA MET A 3 -8.56 5.97 21.37
C MET A 3 -9.27 7.20 21.92
N ALA A 4 -8.53 8.05 22.58
CA ALA A 4 -9.05 9.35 22.97
C ALA A 4 -9.27 10.12 21.66
N TRP A 5 -10.49 10.15 21.20
CA TRP A 5 -10.95 11.06 20.13
C TRP A 5 -10.89 12.49 20.66
N ASN A 6 -9.74 12.83 21.20
CA ASN A 6 -9.51 14.18 21.63
C ASN A 6 -9.01 14.90 20.39
N SER A 7 -9.95 15.55 19.71
CA SER A 7 -9.64 16.57 18.72
C SER A 7 -8.95 17.75 19.42
N GLY A 8 -7.74 17.50 19.94
CA GLY A 8 -6.90 18.55 20.48
C GLY A 8 -6.65 19.64 19.42
N LEU A 9 -6.02 20.71 19.83
CA LEU A 9 -5.81 21.90 18.99
C LEU A 9 -5.10 21.58 17.66
N PHE A 10 -4.31 20.50 17.60
CA PHE A 10 -3.57 20.05 16.42
C PHE A 10 -3.72 18.53 16.26
N PRO A 11 -4.84 18.05 15.67
CA PRO A 11 -5.00 16.63 15.41
C PRO A 11 -3.94 16.15 14.42
N THR A 12 -3.43 14.96 14.65
CA THR A 12 -2.36 14.34 13.86
C THR A 12 -2.82 13.06 13.19
N GLN A 13 -2.34 12.83 11.98
CA GLN A 13 -2.62 11.63 11.20
C GLN A 13 -1.44 11.33 10.27
N LEU A 14 -1.17 10.06 10.01
CA LEU A 14 -0.25 9.68 8.95
C LEU A 14 -0.90 9.87 7.58
N VAL A 15 -0.09 10.25 6.60
CA VAL A 15 -0.47 10.34 5.19
C VAL A 15 0.40 9.37 4.40
N GLY A 16 -0.25 8.55 3.58
CA GLY A 16 0.44 7.61 2.73
C GLY A 16 0.80 6.28 3.41
N SER A 17 1.68 5.54 2.77
CA SER A 17 2.02 4.18 3.17
C SER A 17 2.95 4.16 4.38
N TYR A 18 2.59 3.35 5.36
CA TYR A 18 3.49 2.92 6.42
C TYR A 18 4.44 1.85 5.89
N VAL A 19 5.64 1.79 6.43
CA VAL A 19 6.63 0.80 5.99
C VAL A 19 6.14 -0.61 6.32
N LYS A 20 5.97 -1.43 5.29
CA LYS A 20 5.61 -2.83 5.49
C LYS A 20 6.80 -3.61 6.07
N PRO A 21 6.57 -4.51 7.03
CA PRO A 21 7.62 -5.38 7.55
C PRO A 21 8.27 -6.21 6.44
N GLN A 22 9.58 -6.46 6.55
CA GLN A 22 10.30 -7.28 5.57
C GLN A 22 9.80 -8.72 5.47
N TRP A 23 9.25 -9.26 6.56
CA TRP A 23 8.64 -10.58 6.53
C TRP A 23 7.37 -10.63 5.67
N LEU A 24 6.68 -9.49 5.49
CA LEU A 24 5.49 -9.38 4.65
C LEU A 24 5.85 -9.05 3.20
N ALA A 25 6.78 -8.13 2.97
CA ALA A 25 7.06 -7.62 1.64
C ALA A 25 8.56 -7.41 1.39
N ASP A 26 9.01 -7.79 0.22
CA ASP A 26 10.37 -7.54 -0.24
C ASP A 26 10.45 -6.19 -0.95
N HIS A 27 10.98 -5.19 -0.27
CA HIS A 27 11.08 -3.83 -0.77
C HIS A 27 11.92 -3.68 -2.05
N SER A 28 12.82 -4.65 -2.34
CA SER A 28 13.61 -4.65 -3.57
C SER A 28 12.80 -5.03 -4.80
N ARG A 29 11.65 -5.70 -4.62
CA ARG A 29 10.78 -6.17 -5.70
C ARG A 29 9.59 -5.28 -5.99
N VAL A 30 9.38 -4.21 -5.23
CA VAL A 30 8.18 -3.35 -5.36
C VAL A 30 7.97 -2.81 -6.78
N TYR A 31 9.05 -2.58 -7.51
CA TYR A 31 9.05 -2.12 -8.89
C TYR A 31 9.48 -3.20 -9.89
N GLY A 32 9.64 -4.44 -9.44
CA GLY A 32 10.02 -5.57 -10.27
C GLY A 32 8.92 -5.92 -11.28
N LYS A 33 9.33 -6.32 -12.49
CA LYS A 33 8.40 -6.75 -13.54
C LYS A 33 7.87 -8.16 -13.35
N GLU A 34 8.49 -8.95 -12.48
CA GLU A 34 8.20 -10.36 -12.29
C GLU A 34 7.75 -10.64 -10.87
N GLY A 35 6.56 -11.20 -10.78
CA GLY A 35 6.00 -11.74 -9.55
C GLY A 35 5.47 -10.70 -8.57
N THR A 36 4.99 -11.20 -7.48
CA THR A 36 4.51 -10.41 -6.34
C THR A 36 5.67 -10.05 -5.43
N TRP A 37 5.61 -8.88 -4.83
CA TRP A 37 6.57 -8.50 -3.80
C TRP A 37 6.28 -9.09 -2.42
N TRP A 38 5.16 -9.82 -2.28
CA TRP A 38 4.81 -10.47 -1.04
C TRP A 38 5.74 -11.64 -0.72
N ASN A 39 6.20 -11.71 0.53
CA ASN A 39 7.06 -12.78 1.03
C ASN A 39 6.29 -13.95 1.66
N LEU A 40 4.97 -13.84 1.72
CA LEU A 40 4.11 -14.86 2.28
C LEU A 40 3.41 -15.65 1.17
N ALA A 41 3.15 -16.92 1.42
CA ALA A 41 2.32 -17.73 0.56
C ALA A 41 0.86 -17.27 0.58
N ASP A 42 0.12 -17.49 -0.49
CA ASP A 42 -1.23 -16.96 -0.70
C ASP A 42 -2.21 -17.39 0.40
N ASP A 43 -2.05 -18.59 0.95
CA ASP A 43 -2.93 -19.13 2.00
C ASP A 43 -2.78 -18.43 3.36
N VAL A 44 -1.63 -17.76 3.60
CA VAL A 44 -1.36 -17.02 4.84
C VAL A 44 -1.21 -15.50 4.62
N LEU A 45 -1.23 -15.07 3.38
CA LEU A 45 -0.97 -13.67 3.03
C LEU A 45 -1.99 -12.71 3.67
N GLU A 46 -3.27 -13.03 3.60
CA GLU A 46 -4.32 -12.17 4.16
C GLU A 46 -4.16 -12.02 5.69
N SER A 47 -3.86 -13.11 6.38
CA SER A 47 -3.57 -13.08 7.82
C SER A 47 -2.32 -12.25 8.15
N GLY A 48 -1.28 -12.38 7.34
CA GLY A 48 -0.07 -11.58 7.50
C GLY A 48 -0.31 -10.09 7.26
N ILE A 49 -1.12 -9.74 6.27
CA ILE A 49 -1.52 -8.36 6.02
C ILE A 49 -2.31 -7.80 7.22
N ASP A 50 -3.23 -8.58 7.78
CA ASP A 50 -3.98 -8.17 8.98
C ASP A 50 -3.05 -7.88 10.16
N ASP A 51 -2.04 -8.71 10.37
CA ASP A 51 -1.05 -8.49 11.43
C ASP A 51 -0.22 -7.23 11.16
N ALA A 52 0.16 -6.96 9.93
CA ALA A 52 0.86 -5.72 9.57
C ALA A 52 -0.01 -4.47 9.81
N VAL A 53 -1.30 -4.53 9.51
CA VAL A 53 -2.26 -3.45 9.83
C VAL A 53 -2.33 -3.23 11.34
N ARG A 54 -2.42 -4.31 12.14
CA ARG A 54 -2.45 -4.20 13.60
C ARG A 54 -1.19 -3.55 14.15
N LEU A 55 -0.01 -3.91 13.62
CA LEU A 55 1.25 -3.29 13.99
C LEU A 55 1.29 -1.81 13.62
N ALA A 56 0.87 -1.44 12.42
CA ALA A 56 0.82 -0.05 11.98
C ALA A 56 -0.11 0.80 12.86
N VAL A 57 -1.27 0.28 13.22
CA VAL A 57 -2.20 0.97 14.13
C VAL A 57 -1.63 1.06 15.54
N TYR A 58 -0.99 0.01 16.02
CA TYR A 58 -0.35 -0.01 17.34
C TYR A 58 0.75 1.06 17.44
N ASP A 59 1.64 1.13 16.46
CA ASP A 59 2.74 2.11 16.44
C ASP A 59 2.22 3.55 16.44
N GLN A 60 1.19 3.82 15.62
CA GLN A 60 0.55 5.14 15.57
C GLN A 60 -0.09 5.51 16.90
N ASN A 61 -0.74 4.55 17.56
CA ASN A 61 -1.32 4.75 18.87
C ASN A 61 -0.25 5.03 19.95
N MET A 62 0.85 4.27 19.92
CA MET A 62 1.98 4.48 20.84
C MET A 62 2.69 5.81 20.60
N ALA A 63 2.71 6.30 19.37
CA ALA A 63 3.22 7.62 19.01
C ALA A 63 2.28 8.77 19.38
N GLY A 64 1.08 8.49 19.88
CA GLY A 64 0.09 9.50 20.28
C GLY A 64 -0.61 10.19 19.11
N MET A 65 -0.70 9.52 17.95
CA MET A 65 -1.45 10.05 16.79
C MET A 65 -2.93 10.17 17.14
N THR A 66 -3.57 11.25 16.68
CA THR A 66 -5.00 11.50 16.91
C THR A 66 -5.87 10.52 16.13
N TYR A 67 -5.51 10.29 14.88
CA TYR A 67 -6.19 9.34 13.98
C TYR A 67 -5.20 8.29 13.51
N ALA A 68 -5.62 7.03 13.53
CA ALA A 68 -4.85 5.93 12.98
C ALA A 68 -5.39 5.54 11.60
N THR A 69 -4.48 5.21 10.69
CA THR A 69 -4.77 4.61 9.37
C THR A 69 -4.31 3.16 9.36
N ASP A 70 -4.74 2.39 8.37
CA ASP A 70 -4.23 1.04 8.14
C ASP A 70 -2.79 1.02 7.58
N GLY A 71 -2.19 2.19 7.37
CA GLY A 71 -0.87 2.35 6.77
C GLY A 71 -0.79 1.89 5.33
N GLU A 72 -1.94 1.71 4.66
CA GLU A 72 -2.00 1.18 3.28
C GLU A 72 -1.33 -0.20 3.15
N CYS A 73 -1.32 -0.98 4.22
CA CYS A 73 -0.62 -2.27 4.25
C CYS A 73 -1.25 -3.31 3.30
N ARG A 74 -2.53 -3.14 2.93
CA ARG A 74 -3.27 -4.07 2.08
C ARG A 74 -2.98 -3.91 0.60
N ARG A 75 -2.36 -2.83 0.18
CA ARG A 75 -2.05 -2.59 -1.22
C ARG A 75 -0.58 -2.79 -1.53
N GLN A 76 -0.29 -3.30 -2.71
CA GLN A 76 1.06 -3.52 -3.19
C GLN A 76 1.71 -2.21 -3.63
N THR A 77 1.01 -1.45 -4.47
CA THR A 77 1.50 -0.20 -5.04
C THR A 77 0.42 0.87 -4.97
N PHE A 78 0.78 2.12 -5.23
CA PHE A 78 -0.15 3.25 -5.25
C PHE A 78 -1.39 2.99 -6.14
N SER A 79 -1.20 2.36 -7.28
CA SER A 79 -2.27 2.04 -8.25
C SER A 79 -2.78 0.60 -8.17
N GLY A 80 -2.29 -0.21 -7.22
CA GLY A 80 -2.55 -1.65 -7.16
C GLY A 80 -4.02 -2.03 -7.09
N HIS A 81 -4.85 -1.22 -6.44
CA HIS A 81 -6.29 -1.48 -6.35
C HIS A 81 -7.02 -1.40 -7.69
N PHE A 82 -6.53 -0.60 -8.62
CA PHE A 82 -7.18 -0.47 -9.94
C PHE A 82 -7.09 -1.76 -10.74
N TYR A 83 -6.06 -2.58 -10.53
CA TYR A 83 -5.92 -3.86 -11.21
C TYR A 83 -6.93 -4.92 -10.76
N GLN A 84 -7.57 -4.70 -9.62
CA GLN A 84 -8.61 -5.60 -9.08
C GLN A 84 -10.01 -5.27 -9.62
N LEU A 85 -10.15 -4.15 -10.32
CA LEU A 85 -11.43 -3.76 -10.91
C LEU A 85 -11.75 -4.63 -12.13
N GLY A 86 -12.99 -5.07 -12.21
CA GLY A 86 -13.49 -5.76 -13.40
C GLY A 86 -13.43 -4.86 -14.64
N GLY A 87 -13.12 -5.45 -15.79
CA GLY A 87 -13.02 -4.71 -17.04
C GLY A 87 -11.65 -4.12 -17.35
N ILE A 88 -10.69 -4.27 -16.45
CA ILE A 88 -9.29 -3.93 -16.74
C ILE A 88 -8.61 -5.14 -17.39
N ASP A 89 -8.20 -4.97 -18.65
CA ASP A 89 -7.49 -6.01 -19.38
C ASP A 89 -6.02 -6.08 -18.97
N GLN A 90 -5.62 -6.98 -18.05
CA GLN A 90 -4.24 -7.14 -17.57
C GLN A 90 -3.33 -7.87 -18.58
N GLU A 91 -3.87 -8.55 -19.58
CA GLU A 91 -3.09 -9.29 -20.57
C GLU A 91 -2.55 -8.38 -21.69
N ASN A 92 -3.32 -7.33 -22.05
CA ASN A 92 -2.94 -6.38 -23.10
C ASN A 92 -2.92 -4.93 -22.57
N PRO A 93 -1.98 -4.59 -21.69
CA PRO A 93 -1.95 -3.26 -21.07
C PRO A 93 -1.60 -2.17 -22.10
N TRP A 94 -2.28 -1.05 -22.00
CA TRP A 94 -1.95 0.14 -22.77
C TRP A 94 -0.77 0.87 -22.11
N GLU A 95 0.32 1.09 -22.85
CA GLU A 95 1.40 1.96 -22.35
C GLU A 95 0.98 3.42 -22.46
N PHE A 96 0.88 4.08 -21.32
CA PHE A 96 0.65 5.50 -21.27
C PHE A 96 2.00 6.22 -21.31
N THR A 97 2.40 6.67 -22.50
CA THR A 97 3.75 7.22 -22.73
C THR A 97 3.82 8.75 -22.64
N ASN A 98 2.75 9.45 -22.30
CA ASN A 98 2.64 10.90 -22.44
C ASN A 98 2.93 11.73 -21.18
N PHE A 99 3.44 11.15 -20.12
CA PHE A 99 3.88 11.93 -18.96
C PHE A 99 5.41 12.12 -18.99
N GLN A 100 5.83 13.31 -19.39
CA GLN A 100 7.26 13.71 -19.46
C GLN A 100 7.87 14.03 -18.09
N ASN A 101 7.44 13.40 -17.02
CA ASN A 101 8.05 13.56 -15.72
C ASN A 101 8.78 12.29 -15.31
N ASP A 102 10.04 12.42 -14.88
CA ASP A 102 10.88 11.31 -14.42
C ASP A 102 10.20 10.43 -13.37
N VAL A 103 9.32 11.01 -12.55
CA VAL A 103 8.52 10.26 -11.57
C VAL A 103 7.47 9.37 -12.23
N MET A 104 6.95 9.76 -13.38
CA MET A 104 5.93 9.00 -14.11
C MET A 104 6.52 7.91 -15.00
N ASP A 105 7.78 7.99 -15.36
CA ASP A 105 8.49 6.89 -16.03
C ASP A 105 8.59 5.65 -15.12
N TYR A 106 8.58 5.83 -13.81
CA TYR A 106 8.48 4.75 -12.83
C TYR A 106 7.06 4.22 -12.65
N LEU A 107 6.06 5.03 -12.97
CA LEU A 107 4.65 4.70 -12.88
C LEU A 107 4.09 4.42 -14.29
N LYS A 108 4.76 3.61 -15.09
CA LYS A 108 4.19 3.12 -16.35
C LYS A 108 2.91 2.37 -16.04
N MET A 109 1.84 3.13 -15.89
CA MET A 109 0.50 2.54 -15.75
C MET A 109 0.12 1.90 -17.07
N LYS A 110 0.13 0.58 -17.07
CA LYS A 110 -0.40 -0.19 -18.18
C LYS A 110 -1.91 -0.27 -17.99
N ILE A 111 -2.63 0.57 -18.69
CA ILE A 111 -4.09 0.51 -18.76
C ILE A 111 -4.45 -0.37 -19.96
N LYS A 112 -5.34 -1.31 -19.75
CA LYS A 112 -5.84 -2.18 -20.81
C LYS A 112 -6.86 -1.45 -21.70
N LYS A 113 -6.75 -1.66 -22.99
CA LYS A 113 -7.79 -1.28 -23.97
C LYS A 113 -9.09 -2.01 -23.70
#